data_91f5dee2ad66d4b799b0e4d691819636
#
_entry.id   91f5dee2ad66d4b799b0e4d691819636
#
_cell.length_a   1.000
_cell.length_b   1.000
_cell.length_c   1.000
_cell.angle_alpha   90.00
_cell.angle_beta   90.00
_cell.angle_gamma   90.00
#
_symmetry.space_group_name_H-M   'P 1'
#
loop_
_entity.id
_entity.type
_entity.pdbx_description
1 polymer ?
#
loop_
_entity_poly.entity_id
_entity_poly.type
_entity_poly.pdbx_seq_one_letter_code
_entity_poly.pdbx_strand_id
1 'polypeptide(L)'
;MSGHLHDTLYEDVREQICRKIYEGVFQEGEKLPAERTLAQMLDVSRITLRKSLELLANQGLIVKEAGSGNRVGLPNRGTPSSTDMIVLIAPAENPFFSEFIRAFQEYGQNHDTMVLYAEKPRRETLADSIYRFYQKHLYNIVIWPEDKEVDKEKLRRLRALGMNMVFFDTDCGIPYGDSVVLDNKRAVGQLNSRIAKRGIRRAGYIGWESGPRYSGSLREQAVREAKGADILVRLPWERRREARNLAYEYLKNISEELPPAMIYADWECGDAVSNALSLLDREDILLAGIDDFPGAREKHAIVCRQDMENTVKEIFHCIQIQNQKPAQWQAEIYCIQGKIVEY
;
A
#
# COMPACT_ATOMS: atom_id res chain seq x y z
N MET A 1 36.16 19.60 -20.16
CA MET A 1 35.51 19.78 -18.84
C MET A 1 34.26 20.67 -18.84
N SER A 2 33.85 21.31 -19.95
CA SER A 2 32.65 22.17 -19.99
C SER A 2 31.33 21.45 -20.29
N GLY A 3 31.36 20.19 -20.74
CA GLY A 3 30.14 19.44 -21.09
C GLY A 3 29.32 18.99 -19.88
N HIS A 4 29.94 18.52 -18.80
CA HIS A 4 29.25 18.04 -17.61
C HIS A 4 28.54 19.15 -16.79
N LEU A 5 29.04 20.36 -16.78
CA LEU A 5 28.40 21.50 -16.09
C LEU A 5 27.15 22.01 -16.81
N HIS A 6 27.07 21.85 -18.14
CA HIS A 6 25.89 22.23 -18.92
C HIS A 6 24.80 21.16 -18.86
N ASP A 7 25.16 19.88 -18.72
CA ASP A 7 24.19 18.78 -18.63
C ASP A 7 23.45 18.78 -17.29
N THR A 8 24.08 19.21 -16.20
CA THR A 8 23.43 19.36 -14.89
C THR A 8 22.44 20.53 -14.84
N LEU A 9 22.75 21.67 -15.49
CA LEU A 9 21.93 22.88 -15.36
C LEU A 9 20.53 22.76 -15.99
N TYR A 10 20.38 22.11 -17.16
CA TYR A 10 19.04 21.92 -17.74
C TYR A 10 18.25 20.81 -17.04
N GLU A 11 18.92 19.83 -16.45
CA GLU A 11 18.28 18.82 -15.58
C GLU A 11 17.78 19.48 -14.28
N ASP A 12 18.54 20.36 -13.67
CA ASP A 12 18.11 21.12 -12.49
C ASP A 12 16.85 21.97 -12.80
N VAL A 13 16.82 22.61 -13.98
CA VAL A 13 15.64 23.38 -14.43
C VAL A 13 14.44 22.47 -14.68
N ARG A 14 14.67 21.31 -15.29
CA ARG A 14 13.62 20.29 -15.45
C ARG A 14 13.04 19.89 -14.10
N GLU A 15 13.89 19.61 -13.10
CA GLU A 15 13.45 19.23 -11.76
C GLU A 15 12.68 20.35 -11.07
N GLN A 16 13.08 21.59 -11.20
CA GLN A 16 12.34 22.74 -10.66
C GLN A 16 10.93 22.82 -11.27
N ILE A 17 10.78 22.58 -12.58
CA ILE A 17 9.47 22.55 -13.23
C ILE A 17 8.66 21.32 -12.76
N CYS A 18 9.28 20.14 -12.68
CA CYS A 18 8.64 18.94 -12.14
C CYS A 18 8.14 19.15 -10.69
N ARG A 19 8.92 19.84 -9.88
CA ARG A 19 8.51 20.20 -8.52
C ARG A 19 7.26 21.08 -8.51
N LYS A 20 7.22 22.11 -9.36
CA LYS A 20 6.04 22.99 -9.48
C LYS A 20 4.79 22.25 -10.00
N ILE A 21 4.98 21.26 -10.88
CA ILE A 21 3.90 20.35 -11.31
C ILE A 21 3.44 19.49 -10.14
N TYR A 22 4.36 18.88 -9.38
CA TYR A 22 4.04 18.06 -8.21
C TYR A 22 3.30 18.84 -7.14
N GLU A 23 3.77 20.05 -6.83
CA GLU A 23 3.14 20.96 -5.85
C GLU A 23 1.79 21.51 -6.33
N GLY A 24 1.45 21.36 -7.62
CA GLY A 24 0.22 21.87 -8.22
C GLY A 24 0.26 23.36 -8.55
N VAL A 25 1.44 23.97 -8.52
CA VAL A 25 1.65 25.35 -9.00
C VAL A 25 1.41 25.45 -10.50
N PHE A 26 1.82 24.43 -11.25
CA PHE A 26 1.48 24.24 -12.66
C PHE A 26 0.49 23.08 -12.79
N GLN A 27 -0.76 23.38 -13.10
CA GLN A 27 -1.84 22.40 -13.17
C GLN A 27 -1.96 21.79 -14.58
N GLU A 28 -2.52 20.59 -14.68
CA GLU A 28 -2.80 19.95 -15.95
C GLU A 28 -3.67 20.82 -16.84
N GLY A 29 -3.31 20.88 -18.12
CA GLY A 29 -3.99 21.72 -19.08
C GLY A 29 -3.67 23.21 -18.95
N GLU A 30 -2.95 23.64 -17.92
CA GLU A 30 -2.55 25.03 -17.74
C GLU A 30 -1.41 25.38 -18.70
N LYS A 31 -1.46 26.60 -19.22
CA LYS A 31 -0.41 27.15 -20.06
C LYS A 31 0.76 27.61 -19.19
N LEU A 32 1.95 27.12 -19.47
CA LEU A 32 3.16 27.62 -18.82
C LEU A 32 3.42 29.08 -19.18
N PRO A 33 4.03 29.86 -18.30
CA PRO A 33 4.47 31.21 -18.59
C PRO A 33 5.30 31.27 -19.88
N ALA A 34 5.25 32.39 -20.62
CA ALA A 34 6.07 32.55 -21.79
C ALA A 34 7.55 32.27 -21.49
N GLU A 35 8.30 31.66 -22.41
CA GLU A 35 9.71 31.25 -22.19
C GLU A 35 10.57 32.36 -21.58
N ARG A 36 10.35 33.63 -21.99
CA ARG A 36 11.08 34.77 -21.43
C ARG A 36 10.78 34.94 -19.94
N THR A 37 9.50 34.89 -19.57
CA THR A 37 9.05 35.02 -18.17
C THR A 37 9.49 33.85 -17.34
N LEU A 38 9.33 32.62 -17.87
CA LEU A 38 9.70 31.40 -17.16
C LEU A 38 11.22 31.32 -16.93
N ALA A 39 12.04 31.75 -17.91
CA ALA A 39 13.49 31.84 -17.76
C ALA A 39 13.89 32.83 -16.66
N GLN A 40 13.21 33.96 -16.56
CA GLN A 40 13.42 34.94 -15.49
C GLN A 40 12.99 34.39 -14.12
N MET A 41 11.84 33.72 -14.06
CA MET A 41 11.35 33.09 -12.79
C MET A 41 12.29 32.02 -12.24
N LEU A 42 12.97 31.30 -13.12
CA LEU A 42 13.90 30.21 -12.75
C LEU A 42 15.37 30.65 -12.73
N ASP A 43 15.64 31.94 -13.00
CA ASP A 43 16.98 32.54 -13.07
C ASP A 43 17.95 31.77 -13.98
N VAL A 44 17.49 31.48 -15.23
CA VAL A 44 18.27 30.72 -16.21
C VAL A 44 18.24 31.33 -17.58
N SER A 45 19.21 30.93 -18.44
CA SER A 45 19.23 31.33 -19.84
C SER A 45 18.04 30.70 -20.61
N ARG A 46 17.55 31.41 -21.63
CA ARG A 46 16.50 30.89 -22.52
C ARG A 46 16.94 29.60 -23.24
N ILE A 47 18.23 29.42 -23.49
CA ILE A 47 18.78 28.21 -24.14
C ILE A 47 18.65 27.02 -23.18
N THR A 48 19.05 27.23 -21.93
CA THR A 48 18.92 26.20 -20.87
C THR A 48 17.46 25.81 -20.68
N LEU A 49 16.57 26.80 -20.55
CA LEU A 49 15.14 26.56 -20.41
C LEU A 49 14.57 25.74 -21.59
N ARG A 50 14.92 26.06 -22.83
CA ARG A 50 14.43 25.35 -24.01
C ARG A 50 14.83 23.86 -23.99
N LYS A 51 16.09 23.56 -23.65
CA LYS A 51 16.53 22.16 -23.50
C LYS A 51 15.70 21.43 -22.45
N SER A 52 15.47 22.06 -21.28
CA SER A 52 14.64 21.49 -20.22
C SER A 52 13.19 21.25 -20.67
N LEU A 53 12.61 22.23 -21.40
CA LEU A 53 11.25 22.08 -21.97
C LEU A 53 11.20 21.00 -23.06
N GLU A 54 12.27 20.77 -23.81
CA GLU A 54 12.36 19.65 -24.75
C GLU A 54 12.34 18.30 -24.03
N LEU A 55 13.10 18.15 -22.93
CA LEU A 55 13.07 16.94 -22.12
C LEU A 55 11.68 16.67 -21.53
N LEU A 56 11.02 17.70 -20.98
CA LEU A 56 9.67 17.61 -20.45
C LEU A 56 8.65 17.24 -21.53
N ALA A 57 8.80 17.78 -22.75
CA ALA A 57 7.94 17.44 -23.89
C ALA A 57 8.14 15.99 -24.33
N ASN A 58 9.38 15.50 -24.40
CA ASN A 58 9.69 14.10 -24.70
C ASN A 58 9.12 13.15 -23.67
N GLN A 59 9.05 13.57 -22.41
CA GLN A 59 8.41 12.85 -21.31
C GLN A 59 6.88 12.99 -21.31
N GLY A 60 6.31 13.87 -22.18
CA GLY A 60 4.88 14.14 -22.22
C GLY A 60 4.36 15.00 -21.07
N LEU A 61 5.25 15.49 -20.18
CA LEU A 61 4.90 16.37 -19.06
C LEU A 61 4.50 17.77 -19.50
N ILE A 62 4.88 18.15 -20.71
CA ILE A 62 4.35 19.31 -21.42
C ILE A 62 3.96 18.96 -22.86
N VAL A 63 2.97 19.68 -23.39
CA VAL A 63 2.52 19.59 -24.77
C VAL A 63 2.85 20.91 -25.42
N LYS A 64 3.57 20.88 -26.56
CA LYS A 64 3.88 22.06 -27.36
C LYS A 64 2.69 22.40 -28.29
N GLU A 65 2.12 23.56 -28.12
CA GLU A 65 1.05 24.07 -29.01
C GLU A 65 1.61 25.10 -29.97
N ALA A 66 1.50 24.83 -31.27
CA ALA A 66 1.99 25.76 -32.30
C ALA A 66 1.36 27.16 -32.14
N GLY A 67 2.20 28.17 -31.98
CA GLY A 67 1.76 29.56 -31.77
C GLY A 67 1.17 29.88 -30.41
N SER A 68 0.92 28.90 -29.56
CA SER A 68 0.30 29.08 -28.23
C SER A 68 1.27 28.85 -27.05
N GLY A 69 2.41 28.19 -27.28
CA GLY A 69 3.41 27.91 -26.24
C GLY A 69 3.34 26.49 -25.69
N ASN A 70 3.68 26.31 -24.41
CA ASN A 70 3.73 25.01 -23.76
C ASN A 70 2.60 24.89 -22.73
N ARG A 71 1.94 23.73 -22.71
CA ARG A 71 0.88 23.40 -21.75
C ARG A 71 1.27 22.17 -20.92
N VAL A 72 0.93 22.15 -19.66
CA VAL A 72 1.20 20.99 -18.77
C VAL A 72 0.35 19.81 -19.21
N GLY A 73 1.00 18.67 -19.41
CA GLY A 73 0.37 17.36 -19.58
C GLY A 73 0.66 16.48 -18.39
N LEU A 74 -0.25 15.57 -18.06
CA LEU A 74 -0.01 14.56 -17.02
C LEU A 74 -0.34 13.17 -17.59
N PRO A 75 0.61 12.57 -18.34
CA PRO A 75 0.39 11.25 -18.90
C PRO A 75 0.25 10.21 -17.78
N ASN A 76 -0.74 9.35 -17.86
CA ASN A 76 -0.87 8.22 -16.93
C ASN A 76 0.10 7.10 -17.33
N ARG A 77 1.41 7.37 -17.21
CA ARG A 77 2.44 6.38 -17.54
C ARG A 77 3.68 6.59 -16.66
N GLY A 78 4.27 5.48 -16.22
CA GLY A 78 5.59 5.49 -15.62
C GLY A 78 6.69 5.75 -16.65
N THR A 79 7.90 5.94 -16.20
CA THR A 79 9.10 5.94 -17.04
C THR A 79 9.68 4.54 -17.08
N PRO A 80 10.07 4.01 -18.26
CA PRO A 80 10.84 2.79 -18.30
C PRO A 80 12.09 2.95 -17.42
N SER A 81 12.23 2.11 -16.44
CA SER A 81 13.40 2.06 -15.55
C SER A 81 13.83 0.62 -15.37
N SER A 82 15.07 0.40 -14.91
CA SER A 82 15.48 -0.94 -14.53
C SER A 82 14.78 -1.36 -13.24
N THR A 83 14.65 -2.66 -13.04
CA THR A 83 14.17 -3.23 -11.77
C THR A 83 15.30 -3.45 -10.76
N ASP A 84 16.50 -2.93 -11.03
CA ASP A 84 17.69 -3.15 -10.21
C ASP A 84 17.55 -2.63 -8.79
N MET A 85 16.63 -1.68 -8.58
CA MET A 85 16.36 -1.12 -7.26
C MET A 85 14.86 -0.89 -7.04
N ILE A 86 14.38 -1.34 -5.89
CA ILE A 86 13.00 -1.12 -5.42
C ILE A 86 13.04 -0.55 -4.01
N VAL A 87 12.27 0.50 -3.77
CA VAL A 87 12.05 1.05 -2.42
C VAL A 87 10.83 0.39 -1.81
N LEU A 88 10.97 -0.14 -0.60
CA LEU A 88 9.86 -0.67 0.20
C LEU A 88 9.56 0.29 1.35
N ILE A 89 8.39 0.90 1.35
CA ILE A 89 7.88 1.76 2.43
C ILE A 89 6.86 0.95 3.24
N ALA A 90 7.23 0.56 4.47
CA ALA A 90 6.38 -0.19 5.38
C ALA A 90 6.80 0.07 6.83
N PRO A 91 5.93 -0.10 7.85
CA PRO A 91 6.32 -0.03 9.25
C PRO A 91 7.11 -1.28 9.67
N ALA A 92 8.16 -1.12 10.48
CA ALA A 92 8.97 -2.23 10.98
C ALA A 92 8.45 -2.86 12.28
N GLU A 93 7.63 -2.14 13.03
CA GLU A 93 7.25 -2.50 14.42
C GLU A 93 6.35 -3.75 14.54
N ASN A 94 5.81 -4.28 13.44
CA ASN A 94 4.84 -5.37 13.45
C ASN A 94 5.49 -6.67 12.94
N PRO A 95 5.38 -7.83 13.63
CA PRO A 95 5.94 -9.12 13.21
C PRO A 95 5.57 -9.55 11.78
N PHE A 96 4.35 -9.25 11.35
CA PHE A 96 3.88 -9.50 9.98
C PHE A 96 4.76 -8.76 8.96
N PHE A 97 5.04 -7.47 9.19
CA PHE A 97 5.91 -6.72 8.29
C PHE A 97 7.35 -7.18 8.31
N SER A 98 7.84 -7.65 9.46
CA SER A 98 9.20 -8.22 9.54
C SER A 98 9.33 -9.47 8.66
N GLU A 99 8.33 -10.33 8.60
CA GLU A 99 8.29 -11.49 7.72
C GLU A 99 8.18 -11.07 6.26
N PHE A 100 7.30 -10.13 5.95
CA PHE A 100 7.15 -9.57 4.61
C PHE A 100 8.44 -8.91 4.10
N ILE A 101 9.06 -8.04 4.92
CA ILE A 101 10.33 -7.37 4.57
C ILE A 101 11.41 -8.40 4.27
N ARG A 102 11.54 -9.43 5.11
CA ARG A 102 12.51 -10.51 4.90
C ARG A 102 12.26 -11.25 3.59
N ALA A 103 11.03 -11.69 3.35
CA ALA A 103 10.66 -12.38 2.09
C ALA A 103 10.92 -11.50 0.87
N PHE A 104 10.62 -10.20 0.99
CA PHE A 104 10.83 -9.23 -0.09
C PHE A 104 12.31 -9.03 -0.40
N GLN A 105 13.16 -8.94 0.62
CA GLN A 105 14.61 -8.83 0.48
C GLN A 105 15.22 -10.10 -0.11
N GLU A 106 14.83 -11.28 0.38
CA GLU A 106 15.30 -12.58 -0.13
C GLU A 106 14.92 -12.76 -1.61
N TYR A 107 13.69 -12.38 -1.99
CA TYR A 107 13.26 -12.44 -3.38
C TYR A 107 14.06 -11.47 -4.26
N GLY A 108 14.28 -10.24 -3.79
CA GLY A 108 15.09 -9.24 -4.48
C GLY A 108 16.52 -9.73 -4.73
N GLN A 109 17.19 -10.28 -3.72
CA GLN A 109 18.54 -10.84 -3.84
C GLN A 109 18.60 -11.96 -4.89
N ASN A 110 17.60 -12.85 -4.93
CA ASN A 110 17.53 -13.94 -5.89
C ASN A 110 17.26 -13.48 -7.34
N HIS A 111 16.84 -12.22 -7.52
CA HIS A 111 16.51 -11.63 -8.83
C HIS A 111 17.40 -10.41 -9.17
N ASP A 112 18.56 -10.30 -8.55
CA ASP A 112 19.54 -9.22 -8.78
C ASP A 112 18.91 -7.81 -8.59
N THR A 113 17.99 -7.69 -7.63
CA THR A 113 17.31 -6.45 -7.30
C THR A 113 17.70 -6.00 -5.90
N MET A 114 18.23 -4.78 -5.77
CA MET A 114 18.48 -4.16 -4.46
C MET A 114 17.16 -3.65 -3.86
N VAL A 115 16.87 -4.04 -2.63
CA VAL A 115 15.70 -3.55 -1.88
C VAL A 115 16.16 -2.52 -0.85
N LEU A 116 15.70 -1.29 -1.02
CA LEU A 116 15.87 -0.22 -0.04
C LEU A 116 14.64 -0.16 0.87
N TYR A 117 14.78 -0.58 2.11
CA TYR A 117 13.73 -0.42 3.11
C TYR A 117 13.70 0.99 3.68
N ALA A 118 12.51 1.57 3.82
CA ALA A 118 12.30 2.88 4.41
C ALA A 118 11.00 2.94 5.22
N GLU A 119 11.00 3.70 6.29
CA GLU A 119 9.79 4.10 7.00
C GLU A 119 9.38 5.51 6.60
N LYS A 120 8.07 5.75 6.54
CA LYS A 120 7.55 7.09 6.27
C LYS A 120 7.76 7.96 7.52
N PRO A 121 8.42 9.14 7.40
CA PRO A 121 8.51 10.06 8.51
C PRO A 121 7.13 10.51 9.01
N ARG A 122 6.92 10.56 10.32
CA ARG A 122 5.61 10.85 10.93
C ARG A 122 4.98 12.19 10.50
N ARG A 123 5.81 13.18 10.13
CA ARG A 123 5.37 14.52 9.74
C ARG A 123 5.21 14.71 8.24
N GLU A 124 5.54 13.71 7.45
CA GLU A 124 5.39 13.73 6.00
C GLU A 124 4.14 13.00 5.55
N THR A 125 3.52 13.48 4.47
CA THR A 125 2.51 12.70 3.78
C THR A 125 3.19 11.57 2.99
N LEU A 126 2.43 10.53 2.68
CA LEU A 126 2.93 9.43 1.84
C LEU A 126 3.45 9.94 0.50
N ALA A 127 2.68 10.82 -0.15
CA ALA A 127 3.05 11.37 -1.45
C ALA A 127 4.36 12.18 -1.41
N ASP A 128 4.58 12.96 -0.35
CA ASP A 128 5.82 13.73 -0.20
C ASP A 128 7.03 12.80 0.03
N SER A 129 6.84 11.70 0.79
CA SER A 129 7.86 10.67 0.94
C SER A 129 8.21 9.99 -0.39
N ILE A 130 7.20 9.66 -1.22
CA ILE A 130 7.42 9.11 -2.57
C ILE A 130 8.15 10.13 -3.45
N TYR A 131 7.77 11.40 -3.38
CA TYR A 131 8.43 12.45 -4.16
C TYR A 131 9.92 12.59 -3.82
N ARG A 132 10.32 12.41 -2.55
CA ARG A 132 11.75 12.39 -2.18
C ARG A 132 12.53 11.26 -2.88
N PHE A 133 11.93 10.09 -3.06
CA PHE A 133 12.56 9.00 -3.80
C PHE A 133 12.66 9.33 -5.29
N TYR A 134 11.63 9.97 -5.87
CA TYR A 134 11.70 10.50 -7.22
C TYR A 134 12.92 11.44 -7.41
N GLN A 135 13.15 12.36 -6.47
CA GLN A 135 14.30 13.27 -6.51
C GLN A 135 15.66 12.56 -6.40
N LYS A 136 15.69 11.30 -5.95
CA LYS A 136 16.87 10.44 -5.90
C LYS A 136 16.94 9.47 -7.08
N HIS A 137 16.10 9.66 -8.09
CA HIS A 137 15.99 8.78 -9.27
C HIS A 137 15.63 7.32 -8.93
N LEU A 138 14.89 7.12 -7.82
CA LEU A 138 14.36 5.84 -7.39
C LEU A 138 12.89 5.78 -7.80
N TYR A 139 12.60 5.10 -8.90
CA TYR A 139 11.29 5.16 -9.55
C TYR A 139 10.35 4.00 -9.19
N ASN A 140 10.87 2.89 -8.64
CA ASN A 140 10.07 1.72 -8.29
C ASN A 140 9.81 1.69 -6.80
N ILE A 141 8.54 1.79 -6.39
CA ILE A 141 8.17 1.87 -4.98
C ILE A 141 7.05 0.90 -4.66
N VAL A 142 7.25 0.15 -3.59
CA VAL A 142 6.25 -0.71 -2.95
C VAL A 142 5.84 -0.08 -1.62
N ILE A 143 4.55 -0.01 -1.36
CA ILE A 143 4.02 0.83 -0.29
C ILE A 143 2.97 0.08 0.52
N TRP A 144 3.15 0.03 1.84
CA TRP A 144 2.05 -0.18 2.77
C TRP A 144 1.75 1.15 3.48
N PRO A 145 0.62 1.80 3.19
CA PRO A 145 0.33 3.12 3.73
C PRO A 145 -0.21 3.03 5.15
N GLU A 146 0.33 3.86 6.04
CA GLU A 146 -0.23 4.09 7.38
C GLU A 146 -1.27 5.24 7.38
N ASP A 147 -1.26 6.07 6.34
CA ASP A 147 -2.12 7.24 6.24
C ASP A 147 -3.59 6.83 6.04
N LYS A 148 -4.50 7.47 6.75
CA LYS A 148 -5.95 7.24 6.61
C LYS A 148 -6.46 7.64 5.23
N GLU A 149 -5.88 8.71 4.68
CA GLU A 149 -6.21 9.23 3.36
C GLU A 149 -4.95 9.44 2.55
N VAL A 150 -5.01 9.07 1.29
CA VAL A 150 -3.93 9.25 0.33
C VAL A 150 -4.36 10.27 -0.71
N ASP A 151 -3.55 11.30 -0.91
CA ASP A 151 -3.80 12.35 -1.91
C ASP A 151 -3.69 11.79 -3.34
N LYS A 152 -4.85 11.49 -3.94
CA LYS A 152 -4.95 10.92 -5.28
C LYS A 152 -4.36 11.83 -6.36
N GLU A 153 -4.50 13.15 -6.21
CA GLU A 153 -3.95 14.09 -7.18
C GLU A 153 -2.41 14.11 -7.14
N LYS A 154 -1.83 14.04 -5.96
CA LYS A 154 -0.39 13.87 -5.84
C LYS A 154 0.09 12.53 -6.39
N LEU A 155 -0.63 11.41 -6.14
CA LEU A 155 -0.30 10.12 -6.75
C LEU A 155 -0.37 10.18 -8.28
N ARG A 156 -1.37 10.84 -8.85
CA ARG A 156 -1.50 11.04 -10.29
C ARG A 156 -0.27 11.78 -10.86
N ARG A 157 0.15 12.85 -10.20
CA ARG A 157 1.33 13.63 -10.60
C ARG A 157 2.61 12.81 -10.48
N LEU A 158 2.76 12.04 -9.40
CA LEU A 158 3.90 11.11 -9.22
C LEU A 158 3.96 10.08 -10.35
N ARG A 159 2.82 9.48 -10.71
CA ARG A 159 2.73 8.54 -11.83
C ARG A 159 3.16 9.21 -13.14
N ALA A 160 2.67 10.42 -13.43
CA ALA A 160 3.04 11.19 -14.59
C ALA A 160 4.53 11.56 -14.62
N LEU A 161 5.14 11.81 -13.47
CA LEU A 161 6.58 12.04 -13.32
C LEU A 161 7.42 10.76 -13.52
N GLY A 162 6.80 9.60 -13.62
CA GLY A 162 7.46 8.35 -13.96
C GLY A 162 7.57 7.36 -12.79
N MET A 163 6.91 7.60 -11.66
CA MET A 163 6.92 6.65 -10.54
C MET A 163 6.13 5.40 -10.88
N ASN A 164 6.72 4.23 -10.64
CA ASN A 164 6.07 2.93 -10.64
C ASN A 164 5.72 2.58 -9.20
N MET A 165 4.44 2.38 -8.93
CA MET A 165 3.92 2.23 -7.57
C MET A 165 3.11 0.94 -7.44
N VAL A 166 3.40 0.17 -6.41
CA VAL A 166 2.59 -0.99 -6.01
C VAL A 166 2.18 -0.83 -4.55
N PHE A 167 0.91 -0.93 -4.28
CA PHE A 167 0.34 -0.84 -2.94
C PHE A 167 0.06 -2.24 -2.41
N PHE A 168 0.45 -2.48 -1.17
CA PHE A 168 0.29 -3.75 -0.50
C PHE A 168 -0.81 -3.67 0.57
N ASP A 169 -1.68 -4.69 0.61
CA ASP A 169 -2.80 -4.83 1.56
C ASP A 169 -3.84 -3.69 1.52
N THR A 170 -3.90 -2.96 0.40
CA THR A 170 -4.84 -1.84 0.20
C THR A 170 -5.06 -1.56 -1.28
N ASP A 171 -6.20 -0.94 -1.61
CA ASP A 171 -6.53 -0.44 -2.96
C ASP A 171 -6.35 1.08 -3.11
N CYS A 172 -5.83 1.73 -2.07
CA CYS A 172 -5.72 3.19 -2.06
C CYS A 172 -4.84 3.77 -3.18
N GLY A 173 -4.03 2.96 -3.87
CA GLY A 173 -3.22 3.36 -5.02
C GLY A 173 -3.99 3.50 -6.32
N ILE A 174 -5.11 2.80 -6.49
CA ILE A 174 -5.90 2.78 -7.72
C ILE A 174 -6.48 4.18 -8.03
N PRO A 175 -6.38 4.69 -9.27
CA PRO A 175 -5.88 4.04 -10.49
C PRO A 175 -4.41 4.36 -10.85
N TYR A 176 -3.59 4.81 -9.93
CA TYR A 176 -2.24 5.31 -10.20
C TYR A 176 -1.11 4.35 -9.80
N GLY A 177 -1.43 3.23 -9.19
CA GLY A 177 -0.54 2.14 -8.83
C GLY A 177 -1.31 0.84 -8.76
N ASP A 178 -0.64 -0.30 -8.94
CA ASP A 178 -1.23 -1.62 -8.73
C ASP A 178 -1.44 -1.88 -7.25
N SER A 179 -2.34 -2.81 -6.94
CA SER A 179 -2.59 -3.26 -5.58
C SER A 179 -2.45 -4.77 -5.48
N VAL A 180 -1.68 -5.25 -4.51
CA VAL A 180 -1.55 -6.68 -4.21
C VAL A 180 -2.11 -6.93 -2.82
N VAL A 181 -3.18 -7.71 -2.73
CA VAL A 181 -3.97 -7.91 -1.51
C VAL A 181 -4.28 -9.38 -1.29
N LEU A 182 -4.58 -9.77 -0.04
CA LEU A 182 -5.18 -11.05 0.24
C LEU A 182 -6.58 -11.12 -0.41
N ASP A 183 -6.97 -12.26 -0.97
CA ASP A 183 -8.38 -12.55 -1.30
C ASP A 183 -9.19 -12.70 0.00
N ASN A 184 -9.50 -11.57 0.62
CA ASN A 184 -10.13 -11.50 1.93
C ASN A 184 -11.50 -12.18 1.96
N LYS A 185 -12.30 -12.06 0.89
CA LYS A 185 -13.62 -12.69 0.80
C LYS A 185 -13.51 -14.22 0.79
N ARG A 186 -12.60 -14.75 -0.01
CA ARG A 186 -12.33 -16.18 -0.07
C ARG A 186 -11.74 -16.71 1.22
N ALA A 187 -10.79 -15.98 1.83
CA ALA A 187 -10.16 -16.36 3.10
C ALA A 187 -11.21 -16.51 4.22
N VAL A 188 -12.07 -15.51 4.41
CA VAL A 188 -13.16 -15.57 5.40
C VAL A 188 -14.17 -16.66 5.07
N GLY A 189 -14.51 -16.84 3.79
CA GLY A 189 -15.40 -17.93 3.34
C GLY A 189 -14.84 -19.31 3.68
N GLN A 190 -13.54 -19.51 3.51
CA GLN A 190 -12.87 -20.76 3.88
C GLN A 190 -12.86 -20.98 5.41
N LEU A 191 -12.58 -19.95 6.21
CA LEU A 191 -12.66 -20.01 7.67
C LEU A 191 -14.06 -20.41 8.13
N ASN A 192 -15.10 -19.75 7.63
CA ASN A 192 -16.50 -20.08 7.94
C ASN A 192 -16.84 -21.53 7.57
N SER A 193 -16.38 -22.00 6.40
CA SER A 193 -16.58 -23.39 5.98
C SER A 193 -15.93 -24.40 6.96
N ARG A 194 -14.75 -24.08 7.49
CA ARG A 194 -14.07 -24.95 8.47
C ARG A 194 -14.76 -24.94 9.82
N ILE A 195 -15.23 -23.78 10.28
CA ILE A 195 -16.04 -23.66 11.50
C ILE A 195 -17.32 -24.49 11.37
N ALA A 196 -18.03 -24.39 10.23
CA ALA A 196 -19.26 -25.12 9.96
C ALA A 196 -19.04 -26.64 9.93
N LYS A 197 -17.90 -27.13 9.40
CA LYS A 197 -17.53 -28.56 9.41
C LYS A 197 -17.35 -29.12 10.81
N ARG A 198 -17.05 -28.29 11.81
CA ARG A 198 -17.00 -28.65 13.23
C ARG A 198 -18.37 -28.60 13.91
N GLY A 199 -19.46 -28.43 13.15
CA GLY A 199 -20.83 -28.36 13.65
C GLY A 199 -21.24 -27.02 14.24
N ILE A 200 -20.37 -26.01 14.18
CA ILE A 200 -20.58 -24.68 14.74
C ILE A 200 -21.29 -23.82 13.70
N ARG A 201 -22.46 -23.27 14.07
CA ARG A 201 -23.30 -22.45 13.20
C ARG A 201 -23.30 -20.96 13.52
N ARG A 202 -22.79 -20.60 14.70
CA ARG A 202 -22.73 -19.23 15.19
C ARG A 202 -21.28 -18.85 15.44
N ALA A 203 -20.87 -17.70 14.94
CA ALA A 203 -19.54 -17.15 15.22
C ALA A 203 -19.66 -15.64 15.49
N GLY A 204 -18.79 -15.11 16.34
CA GLY A 204 -18.57 -13.69 16.47
C GLY A 204 -17.41 -13.22 15.61
N TYR A 205 -17.25 -11.92 15.51
CA TYR A 205 -16.11 -11.30 14.85
C TYR A 205 -15.47 -10.27 15.75
N ILE A 206 -14.15 -10.23 15.76
CA ILE A 206 -13.36 -9.17 16.37
C ILE A 206 -12.37 -8.60 15.36
N GLY A 207 -12.40 -7.28 15.20
CA GLY A 207 -11.56 -6.55 14.26
C GLY A 207 -11.39 -5.10 14.69
N TRP A 208 -10.86 -4.30 13.81
CA TRP A 208 -10.63 -2.90 14.05
C TRP A 208 -11.83 -2.04 13.63
N GLU A 209 -12.09 -0.96 14.34
CA GLU A 209 -13.03 0.06 13.89
C GLU A 209 -12.69 0.46 12.45
N SER A 210 -13.72 0.53 11.61
CA SER A 210 -13.58 0.87 10.20
C SER A 210 -12.95 2.25 10.06
N GLY A 211 -11.66 2.23 9.82
CA GLY A 211 -10.89 3.31 9.27
C GLY A 211 -10.62 2.98 7.79
N PRO A 212 -9.71 3.67 7.11
CA PRO A 212 -9.38 3.46 5.70
C PRO A 212 -8.64 2.13 5.44
N ARG A 213 -8.87 1.11 6.24
CA ARG A 213 -8.23 -0.20 6.13
C ARG A 213 -9.05 -1.11 5.25
N TYR A 214 -8.67 -1.16 4.00
CA TYR A 214 -9.27 -1.96 2.95
C TYR A 214 -9.51 -3.41 3.38
N SER A 215 -8.46 -4.11 3.81
CA SER A 215 -8.55 -5.54 4.18
C SER A 215 -9.44 -5.78 5.39
N GLY A 216 -9.38 -4.96 6.43
CA GLY A 216 -10.23 -5.07 7.62
C GLY A 216 -11.71 -4.91 7.30
N SER A 217 -12.06 -3.92 6.47
CA SER A 217 -13.44 -3.68 6.04
C SER A 217 -13.98 -4.84 5.20
N LEU A 218 -13.17 -5.39 4.29
CA LEU A 218 -13.56 -6.54 3.48
C LEU A 218 -13.74 -7.81 4.31
N ARG A 219 -12.89 -8.04 5.31
CA ARG A 219 -13.00 -9.18 6.24
C ARG A 219 -14.29 -9.10 7.04
N GLU A 220 -14.59 -7.94 7.65
CA GLU A 220 -15.83 -7.73 8.37
C GLU A 220 -17.06 -7.91 7.45
N GLN A 221 -17.03 -7.31 6.25
CA GLN A 221 -18.11 -7.47 5.29
C GLN A 221 -18.35 -8.94 4.92
N ALA A 222 -17.29 -9.70 4.64
CA ALA A 222 -17.37 -11.11 4.31
C ALA A 222 -17.96 -11.95 5.45
N VAL A 223 -17.62 -11.63 6.70
CA VAL A 223 -18.22 -12.30 7.87
C VAL A 223 -19.74 -12.00 7.97
N ARG A 224 -20.14 -10.75 7.77
CA ARG A 224 -21.57 -10.34 7.77
C ARG A 224 -22.38 -11.01 6.67
N GLU A 225 -21.83 -11.08 5.45
CA GLU A 225 -22.48 -11.72 4.30
C GLU A 225 -22.67 -13.23 4.48
N ALA A 226 -21.79 -13.89 5.23
CA ALA A 226 -21.87 -15.32 5.51
C ALA A 226 -23.01 -15.72 6.49
N LYS A 227 -23.84 -14.80 6.96
CA LYS A 227 -25.00 -15.02 7.86
C LYS A 227 -24.62 -15.78 9.14
N GLY A 228 -23.63 -15.29 9.88
CA GLY A 228 -23.20 -16.00 11.07
C GLY A 228 -22.56 -15.18 12.17
N ALA A 229 -22.33 -13.88 11.97
CA ALA A 229 -21.77 -13.04 13.03
C ALA A 229 -22.89 -12.46 13.89
N ASP A 230 -23.15 -13.12 15.02
CA ASP A 230 -24.12 -12.63 16.01
C ASP A 230 -23.53 -11.47 16.85
N ILE A 231 -22.21 -11.45 16.98
CA ILE A 231 -21.47 -10.47 17.78
C ILE A 231 -20.35 -9.86 16.93
N LEU A 232 -20.30 -8.53 16.92
CA LEU A 232 -19.26 -7.76 16.23
C LEU A 232 -18.54 -6.87 17.24
N VAL A 233 -17.31 -7.20 17.55
CA VAL A 233 -16.43 -6.39 18.40
C VAL A 233 -15.48 -5.60 17.50
N ARG A 234 -15.47 -4.28 17.68
CA ARG A 234 -14.57 -3.38 16.96
C ARG A 234 -13.66 -2.66 17.94
N LEU A 235 -12.38 -2.89 17.81
CA LEU A 235 -11.34 -2.24 18.61
C LEU A 235 -10.90 -0.95 17.91
N PRO A 236 -10.73 0.17 18.65
CA PRO A 236 -10.23 1.41 18.07
C PRO A 236 -8.77 1.25 17.64
N TRP A 237 -8.50 1.46 16.36
CA TRP A 237 -7.15 1.30 15.79
C TRP A 237 -6.11 2.20 16.45
N GLU A 238 -6.49 3.41 16.82
CA GLU A 238 -5.61 4.37 17.48
C GLU A 238 -5.09 3.86 18.83
N ARG A 239 -5.81 2.91 19.42
CA ARG A 239 -5.46 2.26 20.71
C ARG A 239 -4.99 0.81 20.54
N ARG A 240 -4.49 0.42 19.36
CA ARG A 240 -4.10 -0.99 19.08
C ARG A 240 -3.11 -1.57 20.09
N ARG A 241 -2.24 -0.73 20.67
CA ARG A 241 -1.31 -1.17 21.74
C ARG A 241 -2.02 -1.65 23.00
N GLU A 242 -3.29 -1.27 23.19
CA GLU A 242 -4.14 -1.67 24.31
C GLU A 242 -5.12 -2.81 23.91
N ALA A 243 -4.96 -3.42 22.73
CA ALA A 243 -5.93 -4.37 22.16
C ALA A 243 -6.33 -5.49 23.12
N ARG A 244 -5.40 -6.07 23.88
CA ARG A 244 -5.67 -7.11 24.87
C ARG A 244 -6.64 -6.64 25.98
N ASN A 245 -6.38 -5.46 26.53
CA ASN A 245 -7.24 -4.89 27.58
C ASN A 245 -8.61 -4.54 27.05
N LEU A 246 -8.65 -3.92 25.86
CA LEU A 246 -9.92 -3.54 25.21
C LEU A 246 -10.76 -4.77 24.85
N ALA A 247 -10.15 -5.82 24.29
CA ALA A 247 -10.83 -7.07 23.99
C ALA A 247 -11.40 -7.70 25.27
N TYR A 248 -10.62 -7.74 26.35
CA TYR A 248 -11.09 -8.26 27.63
C TYR A 248 -12.30 -7.50 28.17
N GLU A 249 -12.25 -6.16 28.21
CA GLU A 249 -13.36 -5.34 28.69
C GLU A 249 -14.63 -5.52 27.85
N TYR A 250 -14.50 -5.58 26.50
CA TYR A 250 -15.65 -5.84 25.64
C TYR A 250 -16.23 -7.24 25.86
N LEU A 251 -15.41 -8.27 25.83
CA LEU A 251 -15.88 -9.66 25.92
C LEU A 251 -16.41 -10.00 27.31
N LYS A 252 -15.87 -9.42 28.35
CA LYS A 252 -16.37 -9.56 29.73
C LYS A 252 -17.83 -9.09 29.86
N ASN A 253 -18.17 -7.97 29.23
CA ASN A 253 -19.52 -7.43 29.29
C ASN A 253 -20.58 -8.29 28.58
N ILE A 254 -20.15 -9.18 27.68
CA ILE A 254 -21.03 -10.07 26.89
C ILE A 254 -20.68 -11.55 27.09
N SER A 255 -20.01 -11.90 28.17
CA SER A 255 -19.42 -13.23 28.39
C SER A 255 -20.44 -14.37 28.30
N GLU A 256 -21.69 -14.15 28.74
CA GLU A 256 -22.77 -15.14 28.67
C GLU A 256 -23.34 -15.31 27.25
N GLU A 257 -23.17 -14.32 26.38
CA GLU A 257 -23.71 -14.32 25.00
C GLU A 257 -22.68 -14.76 23.97
N LEU A 258 -21.43 -15.01 24.39
CA LEU A 258 -20.34 -15.35 23.47
C LEU A 258 -20.69 -16.60 22.64
N PRO A 259 -20.51 -16.55 21.31
CA PRO A 259 -20.75 -17.67 20.43
C PRO A 259 -19.65 -18.72 20.56
N PRO A 260 -19.90 -19.98 20.14
CA PRO A 260 -18.91 -21.07 20.24
C PRO A 260 -17.68 -20.91 19.32
N ALA A 261 -17.65 -19.87 18.46
CA ALA A 261 -16.46 -19.52 17.69
C ALA A 261 -16.31 -18.00 17.57
N MET A 262 -15.06 -17.51 17.50
CA MET A 262 -14.71 -16.12 17.23
C MET A 262 -13.77 -16.03 16.04
N ILE A 263 -14.13 -15.21 15.05
CA ILE A 263 -13.29 -14.91 13.89
C ILE A 263 -12.53 -13.61 14.17
N TYR A 264 -11.22 -13.65 14.11
CA TYR A 264 -10.37 -12.47 14.31
C TYR A 264 -9.87 -11.92 12.97
N ALA A 265 -9.73 -10.57 12.91
CA ALA A 265 -9.37 -9.88 11.68
C ALA A 265 -7.92 -10.10 11.25
N ASP A 266 -6.99 -10.10 12.20
CA ASP A 266 -5.55 -10.22 12.01
C ASP A 266 -4.89 -10.78 13.28
N TRP A 267 -3.58 -10.98 13.23
CA TRP A 267 -2.83 -11.55 14.35
C TRP A 267 -2.96 -10.76 15.67
N GLU A 268 -3.02 -9.41 15.61
CA GLU A 268 -3.17 -8.56 16.81
C GLU A 268 -4.55 -8.78 17.46
N CYS A 269 -5.60 -8.86 16.65
CA CYS A 269 -6.94 -9.24 17.12
C CYS A 269 -7.00 -10.68 17.62
N GLY A 270 -6.28 -11.60 16.97
CA GLY A 270 -6.16 -13.01 17.38
C GLY A 270 -5.50 -13.15 18.77
N ASP A 271 -4.39 -12.45 18.97
CA ASP A 271 -3.71 -12.39 20.26
C ASP A 271 -4.58 -11.75 21.36
N ALA A 272 -5.26 -10.65 21.01
CA ALA A 272 -6.13 -9.94 21.95
C ALA A 272 -7.34 -10.79 22.41
N VAL A 273 -8.04 -11.43 21.46
CA VAL A 273 -9.19 -12.29 21.79
C VAL A 273 -8.78 -13.55 22.52
N SER A 274 -7.66 -14.18 22.14
CA SER A 274 -7.11 -15.35 22.82
C SER A 274 -6.80 -15.06 24.29
N ASN A 275 -6.12 -13.94 24.55
CA ASN A 275 -5.82 -13.49 25.91
C ASN A 275 -7.10 -13.22 26.72
N ALA A 276 -8.05 -12.50 26.13
CA ALA A 276 -9.31 -12.17 26.80
C ALA A 276 -10.13 -13.42 27.17
N LEU A 277 -10.24 -14.38 26.24
CA LEU A 277 -10.96 -15.65 26.50
C LEU A 277 -10.29 -16.48 27.59
N SER A 278 -8.96 -16.52 27.63
CA SER A 278 -8.24 -17.22 28.73
C SER A 278 -8.51 -16.56 30.09
N LEU A 279 -8.56 -15.22 30.17
CA LEU A 279 -8.89 -14.51 31.41
C LEU A 279 -10.36 -14.66 31.84
N LEU A 280 -11.24 -15.04 30.92
CA LEU A 280 -12.66 -15.30 31.17
C LEU A 280 -12.99 -16.76 31.35
N ASP A 281 -11.99 -17.64 31.41
CA ASP A 281 -12.16 -19.12 31.47
C ASP A 281 -13.03 -19.67 30.31
N ARG A 282 -12.95 -19.05 29.13
CA ARG A 282 -13.71 -19.43 27.93
C ARG A 282 -12.82 -20.04 26.84
N GLU A 283 -12.01 -21.01 27.23
CA GLU A 283 -11.16 -21.78 26.33
C GLU A 283 -11.93 -22.77 25.43
N ASP A 284 -13.22 -22.93 25.70
CA ASP A 284 -14.18 -23.68 24.87
C ASP A 284 -14.49 -23.04 23.52
N ILE A 285 -14.18 -21.75 23.35
CA ILE A 285 -14.50 -20.99 22.15
C ILE A 285 -13.41 -21.20 21.08
N LEU A 286 -13.84 -21.71 19.91
CA LEU A 286 -12.95 -21.91 18.77
C LEU A 286 -12.48 -20.56 18.20
N LEU A 287 -11.18 -20.38 18.03
CA LEU A 287 -10.59 -19.23 17.34
C LEU A 287 -10.31 -19.55 15.88
N ALA A 288 -10.71 -18.63 14.99
CA ALA A 288 -10.39 -18.70 13.58
C ALA A 288 -10.07 -17.29 13.03
N GLY A 289 -9.13 -17.16 12.10
CA GLY A 289 -8.87 -15.82 11.55
C GLY A 289 -7.68 -15.75 10.59
N ILE A 290 -7.26 -14.52 10.35
CA ILE A 290 -6.17 -14.23 9.41
C ILE A 290 -4.87 -14.06 10.19
N ASP A 291 -3.84 -14.75 9.70
CA ASP A 291 -2.50 -14.85 10.27
C ASP A 291 -2.41 -15.53 11.66
N ASP A 292 -1.24 -16.09 11.93
CA ASP A 292 -0.96 -16.71 13.22
C ASP A 292 -0.79 -15.65 14.31
N PHE A 293 -1.28 -15.98 15.50
CA PHE A 293 -1.01 -15.23 16.73
C PHE A 293 -0.23 -16.11 17.73
N PRO A 294 0.48 -15.51 18.71
CA PRO A 294 1.14 -16.28 19.77
C PRO A 294 0.17 -17.20 20.50
N GLY A 295 0.41 -18.50 20.46
CA GLY A 295 -0.48 -19.50 21.06
C GLY A 295 -1.56 -20.08 20.15
N ALA A 296 -1.59 -19.73 18.85
CA ALA A 296 -2.60 -20.24 17.90
C ALA A 296 -2.61 -21.78 17.84
N ARG A 297 -1.44 -22.42 17.92
CA ARG A 297 -1.30 -23.88 17.94
C ARG A 297 -1.87 -24.50 19.20
N GLU A 298 -1.55 -23.95 20.36
CA GLU A 298 -2.01 -24.41 21.67
C GLU A 298 -3.53 -24.26 21.82
N LYS A 299 -4.10 -23.27 21.16
CA LYS A 299 -5.54 -23.00 21.13
C LYS A 299 -6.27 -23.77 20.01
N HIS A 300 -5.58 -24.62 19.25
CA HIS A 300 -6.16 -25.39 18.13
C HIS A 300 -6.91 -24.48 17.13
N ALA A 301 -6.39 -23.30 16.87
CA ALA A 301 -7.02 -22.29 16.01
C ALA A 301 -7.06 -22.76 14.54
N ILE A 302 -8.03 -22.19 13.79
CA ILE A 302 -8.08 -22.30 12.34
C ILE A 302 -7.54 -21.00 11.76
N VAL A 303 -6.43 -21.08 11.05
CA VAL A 303 -5.73 -19.88 10.56
C VAL A 303 -5.68 -19.84 9.04
N CYS A 304 -6.00 -18.71 8.46
CA CYS A 304 -5.69 -18.41 7.07
C CYS A 304 -4.38 -17.62 7.03
N ARG A 305 -3.28 -18.29 6.70
CA ARG A 305 -1.98 -17.65 6.51
C ARG A 305 -1.90 -16.96 5.16
N GLN A 306 -1.38 -15.76 5.14
CA GLN A 306 -1.07 -15.09 3.88
C GLN A 306 0.10 -15.78 3.17
N ASP A 307 0.04 -15.89 1.84
CA ASP A 307 1.10 -16.49 1.02
C ASP A 307 2.12 -15.40 0.66
N MET A 308 3.10 -15.19 1.56
CA MET A 308 4.10 -14.14 1.40
C MET A 308 4.96 -14.32 0.16
N GLU A 309 5.29 -15.57 -0.20
CA GLU A 309 6.09 -15.87 -1.39
C GLU A 309 5.36 -15.42 -2.66
N ASN A 310 4.10 -15.83 -2.83
CA ASN A 310 3.30 -15.43 -3.99
C ASN A 310 2.96 -13.93 -3.96
N THR A 311 2.76 -13.32 -2.78
CA THR A 311 2.54 -11.89 -2.64
C THR A 311 3.74 -11.09 -3.15
N VAL A 312 4.94 -11.45 -2.70
CA VAL A 312 6.18 -10.79 -3.12
C VAL A 312 6.42 -10.98 -4.61
N LYS A 313 6.24 -12.20 -5.12
CA LYS A 313 6.37 -12.50 -6.55
C LYS A 313 5.45 -11.62 -7.40
N GLU A 314 4.19 -11.48 -6.99
CA GLU A 314 3.22 -10.65 -7.72
C GLU A 314 3.57 -9.16 -7.66
N ILE A 315 4.06 -8.66 -6.54
CA ILE A 315 4.54 -7.28 -6.42
C ILE A 315 5.68 -7.00 -7.40
N PHE A 316 6.67 -7.90 -7.49
CA PHE A 316 7.75 -7.77 -8.46
C PHE A 316 7.25 -7.82 -9.90
N HIS A 317 6.27 -8.69 -10.19
CA HIS A 317 5.63 -8.77 -11.50
C HIS A 317 4.94 -7.44 -11.87
N CYS A 318 4.19 -6.83 -10.96
CA CYS A 318 3.57 -5.52 -11.16
C CYS A 318 4.62 -4.45 -11.50
N ILE A 319 5.71 -4.37 -10.75
CA ILE A 319 6.81 -3.43 -11.04
C ILE A 319 7.40 -3.69 -12.43
N GLN A 320 7.61 -4.94 -12.81
CA GLN A 320 8.14 -5.29 -14.14
C GLN A 320 7.20 -4.86 -15.27
N ILE A 321 5.90 -5.10 -15.13
CA ILE A 321 4.89 -4.68 -16.15
C ILE A 321 4.89 -3.16 -16.29
N GLN A 322 4.89 -2.42 -15.17
CA GLN A 322 4.93 -0.97 -15.16
C GLN A 322 6.17 -0.41 -15.87
N ASN A 323 7.33 -1.09 -15.72
CA ASN A 323 8.57 -0.72 -16.39
C ASN A 323 8.58 -1.07 -17.88
N GLN A 324 8.12 -2.27 -18.25
CA GLN A 324 8.22 -2.76 -19.62
C GLN A 324 7.17 -2.17 -20.55
N LYS A 325 5.98 -1.89 -20.07
CA LYS A 325 4.83 -1.45 -20.87
C LYS A 325 4.14 -0.20 -20.28
N PRO A 326 4.86 0.86 -19.96
CA PRO A 326 4.29 1.99 -19.23
C PRO A 326 3.13 2.69 -19.96
N ALA A 327 3.13 2.70 -21.30
CA ALA A 327 2.08 3.32 -22.09
C ALA A 327 0.78 2.49 -22.19
N GLN A 328 0.84 1.18 -21.96
CA GLN A 328 -0.29 0.25 -22.05
C GLN A 328 -0.79 -0.19 -20.68
N TRP A 329 -0.02 0.12 -19.62
CA TRP A 329 -0.33 -0.29 -18.27
C TRP A 329 -1.60 0.41 -17.74
N GLN A 330 -2.41 -0.38 -17.08
CA GLN A 330 -3.55 0.07 -16.29
C GLN A 330 -3.45 -0.55 -14.91
N ALA A 331 -3.85 0.21 -13.90
CA ALA A 331 -3.81 -0.27 -12.52
C ALA A 331 -4.79 -1.41 -12.28
N GLU A 332 -4.31 -2.46 -11.65
CA GLU A 332 -5.10 -3.65 -11.31
C GLU A 332 -4.97 -4.01 -9.83
N ILE A 333 -5.97 -4.75 -9.33
CA ILE A 333 -5.95 -5.34 -7.99
C ILE A 333 -5.72 -6.84 -8.14
N TYR A 334 -4.58 -7.31 -7.64
CA TYR A 334 -4.17 -8.71 -7.64
C TYR A 334 -4.51 -9.35 -6.31
N CYS A 335 -5.42 -10.34 -6.33
CA CYS A 335 -5.86 -11.04 -5.14
C CYS A 335 -5.07 -12.34 -4.94
N ILE A 336 -4.29 -12.41 -3.87
CA ILE A 336 -3.49 -13.58 -3.51
C ILE A 336 -4.28 -14.49 -2.56
N GLN A 337 -4.27 -15.79 -2.83
CA GLN A 337 -4.97 -16.76 -1.98
C GLN A 337 -4.15 -17.07 -0.74
N GLY A 338 -4.80 -17.05 0.43
CA GLY A 338 -4.21 -17.55 1.66
C GLY A 338 -4.30 -19.07 1.78
N LYS A 339 -3.51 -19.64 2.68
CA LYS A 339 -3.45 -21.08 2.99
C LYS A 339 -4.12 -21.36 4.34
N ILE A 340 -5.14 -22.23 4.37
CA ILE A 340 -5.77 -22.65 5.63
C ILE A 340 -4.89 -23.66 6.35
N VAL A 341 -4.63 -23.38 7.62
CA VAL A 341 -3.95 -24.26 8.58
C VAL A 341 -4.91 -24.52 9.74
N GLU A 342 -5.09 -25.77 10.11
CA GLU A 342 -5.82 -26.20 11.31
C GLU A 342 -4.81 -26.81 12.29
N TYR A 343 -4.73 -26.25 13.48
CA TYR A 343 -3.85 -26.72 14.54
C TYR A 343 -4.52 -27.74 15.47
#